data_ed2e983f11f3dbceda22b2c897b6473c
#
_entry.id   ed2e983f11f3dbceda22b2c897b6473c
#
_cell.length_a   1.000
_cell.length_b   1.000
_cell.length_c   1.000
_cell.angle_alpha   90.00
_cell.angle_beta   90.00
_cell.angle_gamma   90.00
#
_symmetry.space_group_name_H-M   'P 1'
#
loop_
_entity.id
_entity.type
_entity.pdbx_description
1 polymer ?
#
loop_
_entity_poly.entity_id
_entity_poly.type
_entity_poly.pdbx_seq_one_letter_code
_entity_poly.pdbx_strand_id
1 'polypeptide(L)'
;MSSSSSPKPADGGRLCVLVHAWPRLSMTFVAQELVGLESQGLNLWIATYGKPDAIRHPIHDQLKAEVHRLADKGVDYPRFLRAFFKVRRKPGFAAALALFRRSMKARATRREWRSFARGVIIAAELPADIRMVYAHFIGSATTVARYAAMIAGLPLAASAHARDIWTSSEDNIRDKLSAMDWCTTCTKLGAEYLQKLSGDPAKVHLIYHGLSFDRFPSDPPRRGNADGSDAPVQLLSVGRAVEKKGFDVLLDALSKLPANLRWHWTHVGGGKILDQLQNQAEALGLSNRISSLGAQDQRQIIDLYRGSDLFVLPCREASDGDRDGLPNVLMEAQSQALACLSTDFSEIPELIIDGQTGVLVPPADAVALTEALDRLIRSPEEREQLGLAGYKRVRSKFEADGGIREIAGLLRKSMQ
;
A
#
# COMPACT_ATOMS: atom_id res chain seq x y z
N MET A 1 38.42 -23.51 15.28
CA MET A 1 37.73 -22.55 16.17
C MET A 1 37.75 -21.18 15.50
N SER A 2 36.78 -20.90 14.65
CA SER A 2 36.63 -19.61 13.99
C SER A 2 35.59 -18.79 14.77
N SER A 3 36.06 -17.74 15.43
CA SER A 3 35.22 -16.77 16.15
C SER A 3 34.36 -16.01 15.16
N SER A 4 33.06 -16.28 15.16
CA SER A 4 32.06 -15.45 14.46
C SER A 4 31.97 -14.12 15.21
N SER A 5 32.65 -13.10 14.71
CA SER A 5 32.46 -11.74 15.14
C SER A 5 31.07 -11.27 14.69
N SER A 6 30.17 -11.07 15.66
CA SER A 6 28.92 -10.34 15.43
C SER A 6 29.26 -8.95 14.85
N PRO A 7 28.54 -8.48 13.82
CA PRO A 7 28.81 -7.15 13.28
C PRO A 7 28.60 -6.11 14.39
N LYS A 8 29.59 -5.23 14.57
CA LYS A 8 29.47 -4.05 15.44
C LYS A 8 28.22 -3.26 15.02
N PRO A 9 27.41 -2.77 15.98
CA PRO A 9 26.33 -1.87 15.64
C PRO A 9 26.91 -0.64 14.92
N ALA A 10 26.33 -0.31 13.77
CA ALA A 10 26.65 0.93 13.09
C ALA A 10 26.40 2.09 14.02
N ASP A 11 27.29 3.08 14.07
CA ASP A 11 27.33 4.24 14.99
C ASP A 11 26.12 5.20 14.90
N GLY A 12 25.00 4.80 14.30
CA GLY A 12 23.89 5.68 13.91
C GLY A 12 22.61 5.60 14.76
N GLY A 13 22.54 4.85 15.85
CA GLY A 13 21.31 4.68 16.63
C GLY A 13 20.22 3.88 15.90
N ARG A 14 19.02 3.75 16.51
CA ARG A 14 17.87 3.04 15.92
C ARG A 14 16.75 4.00 15.48
N LEU A 15 16.02 3.57 14.44
CA LEU A 15 14.80 4.20 13.96
C LEU A 15 13.57 3.52 14.58
N CYS A 16 12.69 4.27 15.24
CA CYS A 16 11.37 3.77 15.63
C CYS A 16 10.42 3.88 14.45
N VAL A 17 10.01 2.74 13.89
CA VAL A 17 8.98 2.70 12.84
C VAL A 17 7.63 2.36 13.43
N LEU A 18 6.64 3.22 13.25
CA LEU A 18 5.28 3.01 13.74
C LEU A 18 4.35 2.61 12.61
N VAL A 19 3.81 1.40 12.70
CA VAL A 19 2.82 0.85 11.79
C VAL A 19 1.55 0.45 12.55
N HIS A 20 0.37 0.59 11.91
CA HIS A 20 -0.88 0.22 12.58
C HIS A 20 -0.90 -1.25 13.00
N ALA A 21 -0.60 -2.16 12.09
CA ALA A 21 -0.56 -3.61 12.34
C ALA A 21 0.55 -4.26 11.50
N TRP A 22 1.23 -5.25 12.09
CA TRP A 22 2.30 -5.99 11.45
C TRP A 22 2.29 -7.47 11.88
N PRO A 23 2.42 -8.45 10.96
CA PRO A 23 2.39 -8.31 9.49
C PRO A 23 0.98 -8.08 8.92
N ARG A 24 0.91 -7.54 7.68
CA ARG A 24 -0.35 -7.33 6.94
C ARG A 24 -0.17 -7.73 5.48
N LEU A 25 -1.03 -8.62 4.97
CA LEU A 25 -0.99 -9.08 3.57
C LEU A 25 -1.17 -7.94 2.56
N SER A 26 -2.06 -6.99 2.85
CA SER A 26 -2.35 -5.87 1.96
C SER A 26 -1.32 -4.74 2.01
N MET A 27 -0.21 -4.91 2.74
CA MET A 27 0.81 -3.89 2.97
C MET A 27 2.21 -4.41 2.59
N THR A 28 2.31 -5.13 1.47
CA THR A 28 3.59 -5.68 0.97
C THR A 28 4.61 -4.60 0.67
N PHE A 29 4.17 -3.41 0.25
CA PHE A 29 5.05 -2.25 0.02
C PHE A 29 5.71 -1.77 1.32
N VAL A 30 4.99 -1.79 2.46
CA VAL A 30 5.60 -1.48 3.77
C VAL A 30 6.63 -2.53 4.14
N ALA A 31 6.34 -3.82 3.93
CA ALA A 31 7.28 -4.89 4.20
C ALA A 31 8.55 -4.74 3.32
N GLN A 32 8.38 -4.44 2.04
CA GLN A 32 9.46 -4.20 1.10
C GLN A 32 10.33 -3.01 1.53
N GLU A 33 9.71 -1.90 1.93
CA GLU A 33 10.43 -0.73 2.42
C GLU A 33 11.23 -1.06 3.70
N LEU A 34 10.60 -1.70 4.70
CA LEU A 34 11.28 -2.02 5.97
C LEU A 34 12.47 -2.98 5.78
N VAL A 35 12.30 -4.05 5.00
CA VAL A 35 13.39 -4.98 4.68
C VAL A 35 14.49 -4.26 3.88
N GLY A 36 14.10 -3.41 2.93
CA GLY A 36 15.03 -2.61 2.16
C GLY A 36 15.81 -1.61 3.02
N LEU A 37 15.19 -0.94 3.99
CA LEU A 37 15.86 -0.04 4.93
C LEU A 37 16.88 -0.80 5.81
N GLU A 38 16.55 -2.02 6.27
CA GLU A 38 17.53 -2.87 6.97
C GLU A 38 18.70 -3.26 6.05
N SER A 39 18.43 -3.59 4.78
CA SER A 39 19.49 -3.92 3.81
C SER A 39 20.42 -2.72 3.54
N GLN A 40 19.90 -1.49 3.67
CA GLN A 40 20.67 -0.26 3.63
C GLN A 40 21.43 0.02 4.93
N GLY A 41 21.38 -0.86 5.93
CA GLY A 41 22.11 -0.72 7.20
C GLY A 41 21.42 0.13 8.26
N LEU A 42 20.13 0.42 8.12
CA LEU A 42 19.35 1.08 9.18
C LEU A 42 18.91 0.05 10.22
N ASN A 43 19.09 0.37 11.48
CA ASN A 43 18.61 -0.45 12.60
C ASN A 43 17.18 -0.02 12.96
N LEU A 44 16.22 -0.92 12.82
CA LEU A 44 14.81 -0.63 13.04
C LEU A 44 14.32 -1.18 14.39
N TRP A 45 13.39 -0.48 14.98
CA TRP A 45 12.54 -0.93 16.09
C TRP A 45 11.10 -0.61 15.73
N ILE A 46 10.26 -1.64 15.61
CA ILE A 46 8.90 -1.49 15.08
C ILE A 46 7.89 -1.46 16.21
N ALA A 47 7.09 -0.40 16.28
CA ALA A 47 5.94 -0.31 17.18
C ALA A 47 4.63 -0.55 16.42
N THR A 48 3.75 -1.40 16.97
CA THR A 48 2.46 -1.73 16.35
C THR A 48 1.36 -1.91 17.40
N TYR A 49 0.09 -1.64 17.02
CA TYR A 49 -1.06 -1.69 17.93
C TYR A 49 -2.33 -2.29 17.31
N GLY A 50 -2.27 -2.79 16.09
CA GLY A 50 -3.36 -3.49 15.42
C GLY A 50 -3.15 -4.99 15.37
N LYS A 51 -4.24 -5.73 15.18
CA LYS A 51 -4.18 -7.19 15.02
C LYS A 51 -3.43 -7.55 13.74
N PRO A 52 -2.41 -8.42 13.80
CA PRO A 52 -1.73 -8.92 12.62
C PRO A 52 -2.64 -9.86 11.82
N ASP A 53 -2.34 -10.03 10.52
CA ASP A 53 -2.94 -11.08 9.71
C ASP A 53 -2.34 -12.45 10.08
N ALA A 54 -3.14 -13.50 10.00
CA ALA A 54 -2.69 -14.87 10.29
C ALA A 54 -1.77 -15.42 9.18
N ILE A 55 -2.06 -15.06 7.93
CA ILE A 55 -1.27 -15.44 6.76
C ILE A 55 -0.16 -14.41 6.55
N ARG A 56 1.02 -14.86 6.13
CA ARG A 56 2.20 -14.02 5.89
C ARG A 56 2.74 -14.22 4.49
N HIS A 57 3.31 -13.17 3.91
CA HIS A 57 4.18 -13.29 2.75
C HIS A 57 5.62 -13.60 3.20
N PRO A 58 6.42 -14.32 2.40
CA PRO A 58 7.82 -14.64 2.73
C PRO A 58 8.68 -13.40 3.06
N ILE A 59 8.36 -12.24 2.48
CA ILE A 59 9.06 -10.99 2.78
C ILE A 59 8.94 -10.55 4.23
N HIS A 60 7.85 -10.92 4.93
CA HIS A 60 7.70 -10.56 6.35
C HIS A 60 8.69 -11.28 7.26
N ASP A 61 9.17 -12.46 6.83
CA ASP A 61 10.12 -13.29 7.60
C ASP A 61 11.57 -12.84 7.35
N GLN A 62 11.82 -11.97 6.37
CA GLN A 62 13.14 -11.38 6.11
C GLN A 62 13.47 -10.24 7.07
N LEU A 63 12.45 -9.62 7.70
CA LEU A 63 12.64 -8.54 8.65
C LEU A 63 13.28 -9.05 9.95
N LYS A 64 14.37 -8.41 10.36
CA LYS A 64 15.16 -8.75 11.57
C LYS A 64 14.77 -7.89 12.77
N ALA A 65 14.14 -6.74 12.53
CA ALA A 65 13.79 -5.77 13.55
C ALA A 65 12.88 -6.36 14.64
N GLU A 66 13.12 -5.95 15.88
CA GLU A 66 12.24 -6.21 17.01
C GLU A 66 10.87 -5.56 16.78
N VAL A 67 9.79 -6.33 16.99
CA VAL A 67 8.41 -5.86 16.86
C VAL A 67 7.78 -5.71 18.23
N HIS A 68 7.66 -4.48 18.67
CA HIS A 68 7.03 -4.09 19.93
C HIS A 68 5.52 -3.93 19.77
N ARG A 69 4.74 -4.73 20.50
CA ARG A 69 3.29 -4.76 20.35
C ARG A 69 2.59 -4.08 21.52
N LEU A 70 1.65 -3.18 21.20
CA LEU A 70 0.69 -2.63 22.13
C LEU A 70 -0.65 -3.38 22.01
N ALA A 71 -1.57 -3.13 22.94
CA ALA A 71 -2.91 -3.70 22.89
C ALA A 71 -3.65 -3.27 21.61
N ASP A 72 -4.22 -4.25 20.89
CA ASP A 72 -5.00 -4.02 19.67
C ASP A 72 -6.36 -3.38 19.98
N LYS A 73 -6.99 -3.79 21.07
CA LYS A 73 -8.26 -3.26 21.55
C LYS A 73 -8.09 -2.51 22.87
N GLY A 74 -8.65 -1.29 22.93
CA GLY A 74 -8.63 -0.50 24.17
C GLY A 74 -7.27 0.13 24.49
N VAL A 75 -7.02 0.28 25.78
CA VAL A 75 -5.79 0.78 26.41
C VAL A 75 -5.44 -0.19 27.53
N ASP A 76 -4.19 -0.61 27.57
CA ASP A 76 -3.63 -1.33 28.72
C ASP A 76 -3.42 -0.31 29.87
N TYR A 77 -4.39 -0.17 30.75
CA TYR A 77 -4.37 0.85 31.80
C TYR A 77 -3.21 0.71 32.80
N PRO A 78 -2.85 -0.49 33.30
CA PRO A 78 -1.69 -0.64 34.17
C PRO A 78 -0.39 -0.21 33.49
N ARG A 79 -0.20 -0.59 32.22
CA ARG A 79 0.94 -0.20 31.40
C ARG A 79 0.97 1.31 31.12
N PHE A 80 -0.21 1.88 30.81
CA PHE A 80 -0.36 3.32 30.64
C PHE A 80 0.00 4.13 31.89
N LEU A 81 -0.49 3.71 33.07
CA LEU A 81 -0.19 4.42 34.32
C LEU A 81 1.30 4.39 34.64
N ARG A 82 1.95 3.24 34.49
CA ARG A 82 3.41 3.14 34.66
C ARG A 82 4.15 4.05 33.67
N ALA A 83 3.75 4.02 32.41
CA ALA A 83 4.31 4.86 31.35
C ALA A 83 4.10 6.36 31.66
N PHE A 84 2.89 6.75 32.07
CA PHE A 84 2.55 8.12 32.43
C PHE A 84 3.47 8.66 33.52
N PHE A 85 3.65 7.93 34.63
CA PHE A 85 4.52 8.36 35.71
C PHE A 85 5.98 8.46 35.26
N LYS A 86 6.44 7.59 34.35
CA LYS A 86 7.80 7.64 33.79
C LYS A 86 8.05 8.88 32.91
N VAL A 87 7.05 9.29 32.10
CA VAL A 87 7.25 10.36 31.10
C VAL A 87 6.71 11.73 31.51
N ARG A 88 5.86 11.84 32.53
CA ARG A 88 5.20 13.11 32.93
C ARG A 88 6.17 14.26 33.26
N ARG A 89 7.44 13.96 33.55
CA ARG A 89 8.50 14.93 33.83
C ARG A 89 9.38 15.22 32.62
N LYS A 90 9.18 14.53 31.46
CA LYS A 90 9.92 14.85 30.24
C LYS A 90 9.47 16.20 29.69
N PRO A 91 10.39 17.04 29.14
CA PRO A 91 10.07 18.38 28.66
C PRO A 91 8.92 18.43 27.65
N GLY A 92 8.86 17.45 26.73
CA GLY A 92 7.82 17.39 25.70
C GLY A 92 6.44 16.93 26.19
N PHE A 93 6.33 16.40 27.43
CA PHE A 93 5.06 15.86 27.92
C PHE A 93 3.99 16.95 28.09
N ALA A 94 4.35 18.13 28.58
CA ALA A 94 3.41 19.23 28.75
C ALA A 94 2.79 19.67 27.40
N ALA A 95 3.61 19.77 26.36
CA ALA A 95 3.16 20.09 25.01
C ALA A 95 2.23 18.99 24.42
N ALA A 96 2.59 17.72 24.61
CA ALA A 96 1.78 16.59 24.20
C ALA A 96 0.42 16.54 24.91
N LEU A 97 0.39 16.83 26.21
CA LEU A 97 -0.85 16.92 27.00
C LEU A 97 -1.72 18.13 26.56
N ALA A 98 -1.11 19.26 26.25
CA ALA A 98 -1.83 20.44 25.74
C ALA A 98 -2.45 20.14 24.37
N LEU A 99 -1.70 19.47 23.47
CA LEU A 99 -2.22 19.00 22.18
C LEU A 99 -3.40 18.05 22.39
N PHE A 100 -3.27 17.06 23.26
CA PHE A 100 -4.34 16.11 23.58
C PHE A 100 -5.59 16.81 24.10
N ARG A 101 -5.46 17.76 25.04
CA ARG A 101 -6.60 18.53 25.58
C ARG A 101 -7.28 19.34 24.49
N ARG A 102 -6.53 19.96 23.59
CA ARG A 102 -7.06 20.68 22.41
C ARG A 102 -7.82 19.74 21.49
N SER A 103 -7.26 18.59 21.16
CA SER A 103 -7.90 17.57 20.31
C SER A 103 -9.18 17.02 20.93
N MET A 104 -9.17 16.76 22.25
CA MET A 104 -10.36 16.31 23.00
C MET A 104 -11.45 17.37 23.07
N LYS A 105 -11.09 18.66 23.17
CA LYS A 105 -12.05 19.77 23.13
C LYS A 105 -12.71 19.89 21.75
N ALA A 106 -11.93 19.66 20.68
CA ALA A 106 -12.45 19.72 19.30
C ALA A 106 -13.25 18.47 18.91
N ARG A 107 -12.80 17.29 19.34
CA ARG A 107 -13.37 15.98 18.95
C ARG A 107 -13.18 14.99 20.09
N ALA A 108 -14.07 14.98 21.09
CA ALA A 108 -14.03 14.06 22.24
C ALA A 108 -14.32 12.61 21.80
N THR A 109 -13.33 11.92 21.23
CA THR A 109 -13.46 10.55 20.75
C THR A 109 -12.60 9.57 21.54
N ARG A 110 -13.10 8.32 21.66
CA ARG A 110 -12.31 7.20 22.19
C ARG A 110 -11.03 6.97 21.39
N ARG A 111 -11.01 7.36 20.11
CA ARG A 111 -9.85 7.24 19.23
C ARG A 111 -8.73 8.18 19.66
N GLU A 112 -9.04 9.46 19.95
CA GLU A 112 -8.05 10.43 20.43
C GLU A 112 -7.43 10.00 21.75
N TRP A 113 -8.26 9.56 22.70
CA TRP A 113 -7.76 9.01 23.97
C TRP A 113 -6.78 7.84 23.75
N ARG A 114 -7.16 6.86 22.92
CA ARG A 114 -6.32 5.70 22.63
C ARG A 114 -4.99 6.10 21.98
N SER A 115 -5.04 7.08 21.06
CA SER A 115 -3.82 7.56 20.38
C SER A 115 -2.88 8.23 21.35
N PHE A 116 -3.38 9.09 22.25
CA PHE A 116 -2.57 9.70 23.28
C PHE A 116 -1.97 8.65 24.23
N ALA A 117 -2.79 7.73 24.74
CA ALA A 117 -2.34 6.70 25.67
C ALA A 117 -1.26 5.79 25.04
N ARG A 118 -1.41 5.40 23.77
CA ARG A 118 -0.40 4.64 23.04
C ARG A 118 0.88 5.43 22.84
N GLY A 119 0.78 6.71 22.50
CA GLY A 119 1.95 7.61 22.38
C GLY A 119 2.73 7.73 23.69
N VAL A 120 2.02 7.84 24.84
CA VAL A 120 2.62 7.86 26.18
C VAL A 120 3.35 6.54 26.47
N ILE A 121 2.72 5.40 26.16
CA ILE A 121 3.32 4.08 26.38
C ILE A 121 4.59 3.94 25.54
N ILE A 122 4.51 4.24 24.24
CA ILE A 122 5.66 4.16 23.33
C ILE A 122 6.78 5.07 23.85
N ALA A 123 6.51 6.34 24.15
CA ALA A 123 7.53 7.29 24.66
C ALA A 123 8.23 6.83 25.94
N ALA A 124 7.53 6.03 26.76
CA ALA A 124 8.10 5.46 27.99
C ALA A 124 8.96 4.23 27.74
N GLU A 125 8.65 3.48 26.68
CA GLU A 125 9.24 2.18 26.37
C GLU A 125 10.26 2.24 25.22
N LEU A 126 10.38 3.40 24.55
CA LEU A 126 11.42 3.63 23.53
C LEU A 126 12.80 3.26 24.11
N PRO A 127 13.57 2.43 23.41
CA PRO A 127 14.99 2.25 23.69
C PRO A 127 15.75 3.59 23.68
N ALA A 128 16.79 3.71 24.49
CA ALA A 128 17.55 4.96 24.65
C ALA A 128 18.33 5.40 23.39
N ASP A 129 18.60 4.45 22.49
CA ASP A 129 19.32 4.65 21.24
C ASP A 129 18.40 4.99 20.05
N ILE A 130 17.08 5.14 20.25
CA ILE A 130 16.19 5.67 19.22
C ILE A 130 16.54 7.13 18.96
N ARG A 131 16.70 7.48 17.67
CA ARG A 131 17.04 8.83 17.19
C ARG A 131 15.91 9.54 16.47
N MET A 132 14.93 8.79 15.93
CA MET A 132 13.83 9.35 15.15
C MET A 132 12.61 8.43 15.21
N VAL A 133 11.42 9.01 15.00
CA VAL A 133 10.16 8.28 14.82
C VAL A 133 9.69 8.46 13.37
N TYR A 134 9.42 7.35 12.69
CA TYR A 134 8.89 7.31 11.33
C TYR A 134 7.58 6.54 11.31
N ALA A 135 6.52 7.11 10.76
CA ALA A 135 5.20 6.48 10.75
C ALA A 135 4.74 6.13 9.34
N HIS A 136 4.24 4.93 9.13
CA HIS A 136 3.48 4.62 7.92
C HIS A 136 2.02 5.01 8.08
N PHE A 137 1.50 5.74 7.09
CA PHE A 137 0.17 6.35 7.02
C PHE A 137 0.02 7.61 7.89
N ILE A 138 -0.31 8.73 7.22
CA ILE A 138 -0.58 10.03 7.87
C ILE A 138 -1.87 10.01 8.74
N GLY A 139 -2.53 8.86 8.86
CA GLY A 139 -3.72 8.61 9.68
C GLY A 139 -3.46 8.49 11.18
N SER A 140 -3.98 7.42 11.79
CA SER A 140 -3.86 7.18 13.23
C SER A 140 -2.43 6.82 13.67
N ALA A 141 -1.64 6.19 12.80
CA ALA A 141 -0.25 5.85 13.11
C ALA A 141 0.56 7.12 13.39
N THR A 142 0.47 8.11 12.49
CA THR A 142 1.13 9.41 12.70
C THR A 142 0.62 10.14 13.94
N THR A 143 -0.68 10.04 14.29
CA THR A 143 -1.17 10.66 15.53
C THR A 143 -0.50 10.05 16.77
N VAL A 144 -0.35 8.73 16.83
CA VAL A 144 0.36 8.03 17.92
C VAL A 144 1.85 8.39 17.92
N ALA A 145 2.49 8.36 16.73
CA ALA A 145 3.90 8.71 16.55
C ALA A 145 4.20 10.14 17.00
N ARG A 146 3.33 11.10 16.68
CA ARG A 146 3.46 12.50 17.09
C ARG A 146 3.51 12.65 18.59
N TYR A 147 2.60 12.00 19.34
CA TYR A 147 2.65 12.03 20.80
C TYR A 147 3.94 11.42 21.33
N ALA A 148 4.36 10.27 20.78
CA ALA A 148 5.59 9.61 21.22
C ALA A 148 6.83 10.47 20.94
N ALA A 149 6.96 11.01 19.73
CA ALA A 149 8.06 11.88 19.31
C ALA A 149 8.13 13.16 20.14
N MET A 150 6.99 13.86 20.32
CA MET A 150 6.92 15.06 21.16
C MET A 150 7.38 14.80 22.58
N ILE A 151 6.89 13.73 23.23
CA ILE A 151 7.25 13.39 24.62
C ILE A 151 8.74 13.03 24.71
N ALA A 152 9.26 12.32 23.70
CA ALA A 152 10.65 11.87 23.69
C ALA A 152 11.64 12.97 23.23
N GLY A 153 11.16 14.05 22.61
CA GLY A 153 12.00 15.09 22.01
C GLY A 153 12.73 14.61 20.76
N LEU A 154 12.07 13.79 19.93
CA LEU A 154 12.64 13.16 18.73
C LEU A 154 12.04 13.75 17.46
N PRO A 155 12.81 13.77 16.33
CA PRO A 155 12.29 14.09 15.02
C PRO A 155 11.17 13.14 14.61
N LEU A 156 10.24 13.64 13.78
CA LEU A 156 9.08 12.89 13.28
C LEU A 156 8.97 13.04 11.76
N ALA A 157 8.85 11.90 11.08
CA ALA A 157 8.44 11.88 9.68
C ALA A 157 7.34 10.82 9.44
N ALA A 158 6.69 10.90 8.28
CA ALA A 158 5.70 9.90 7.91
C ALA A 158 5.70 9.64 6.40
N SER A 159 5.22 8.44 6.03
CA SER A 159 4.84 8.08 4.67
C SER A 159 3.32 8.11 4.54
N ALA A 160 2.80 8.94 3.64
CA ALA A 160 1.38 9.08 3.36
C ALA A 160 0.97 8.25 2.15
N HIS A 161 -0.23 7.65 2.20
CA HIS A 161 -0.73 6.76 1.17
C HIS A 161 -2.16 7.15 0.77
N ALA A 162 -2.65 6.68 -0.37
CA ALA A 162 -3.93 7.10 -0.94
C ALA A 162 -5.08 7.12 0.08
N ARG A 163 -5.28 6.03 0.82
CA ARG A 163 -6.40 5.94 1.77
C ARG A 163 -6.39 7.04 2.83
N ASP A 164 -5.27 7.27 3.46
CA ASP A 164 -5.16 8.24 4.56
C ASP A 164 -5.07 9.69 4.05
N ILE A 165 -4.66 9.89 2.80
CA ILE A 165 -4.73 11.18 2.12
C ILE A 165 -6.18 11.53 1.79
N TRP A 166 -6.86 10.65 1.06
CA TRP A 166 -8.16 10.97 0.46
C TRP A 166 -9.36 10.81 1.41
N THR A 167 -9.22 10.06 2.52
CA THR A 167 -10.29 9.90 3.52
C THR A 167 -10.09 10.76 4.78
N SER A 168 -9.10 11.62 4.81
CA SER A 168 -8.85 12.56 5.92
C SER A 168 -9.30 13.98 5.56
N SER A 169 -9.75 14.75 6.56
CA SER A 169 -10.01 16.16 6.34
C SER A 169 -8.70 16.93 6.12
N GLU A 170 -8.75 17.98 5.30
CA GLU A 170 -7.59 18.85 5.03
C GLU A 170 -6.97 19.41 6.30
N ASP A 171 -7.79 19.88 7.25
CA ASP A 171 -7.30 20.42 8.52
C ASP A 171 -6.50 19.39 9.32
N ASN A 172 -6.92 18.12 9.30
CA ASN A 172 -6.20 17.05 9.97
C ASN A 172 -4.85 16.74 9.28
N ILE A 173 -4.82 16.82 7.95
CA ILE A 173 -3.58 16.66 7.18
C ILE A 173 -2.64 17.84 7.43
N ARG A 174 -3.13 19.09 7.36
CA ARG A 174 -2.36 20.31 7.64
C ARG A 174 -1.74 20.28 9.04
N ASP A 175 -2.54 19.95 10.06
CA ASP A 175 -2.06 19.86 11.45
C ASP A 175 -0.95 18.81 11.61
N LYS A 176 -1.00 17.69 10.91
CA LYS A 176 0.03 16.66 10.95
C LYS A 176 1.28 17.04 10.17
N LEU A 177 1.13 17.58 8.94
CA LEU A 177 2.24 18.05 8.13
C LEU A 177 3.05 19.13 8.87
N SER A 178 2.37 20.06 9.58
CA SER A 178 3.05 21.09 10.36
C SER A 178 3.90 20.54 11.51
N ALA A 179 3.60 19.34 11.98
CA ALA A 179 4.29 18.71 13.12
C ALA A 179 5.42 17.75 12.70
N MET A 180 5.61 17.52 11.39
CA MET A 180 6.64 16.64 10.86
C MET A 180 7.81 17.42 10.29
N ASP A 181 8.98 16.81 10.33
CA ASP A 181 10.17 17.34 9.65
C ASP A 181 10.01 17.17 8.13
N TRP A 182 9.50 16.02 7.70
CA TRP A 182 9.16 15.73 6.30
C TRP A 182 8.10 14.63 6.20
N CYS A 183 7.52 14.52 5.00
CA CYS A 183 6.55 13.50 4.64
C CYS A 183 6.88 12.95 3.25
N THR A 184 6.78 11.63 3.05
CA THR A 184 6.83 11.03 1.72
C THR A 184 5.45 10.63 1.26
N THR A 185 5.25 10.54 -0.06
CA THR A 185 4.11 9.87 -0.68
C THR A 185 4.55 9.20 -1.97
N CYS A 186 3.80 8.19 -2.40
CA CYS A 186 4.21 7.30 -3.48
C CYS A 186 3.57 7.63 -4.84
N THR A 187 2.91 8.78 -4.97
CA THR A 187 2.22 9.18 -6.20
C THR A 187 2.35 10.69 -6.42
N LYS A 188 2.40 11.12 -7.68
CA LYS A 188 2.54 12.53 -8.03
C LYS A 188 1.32 13.34 -7.59
N LEU A 189 0.11 12.83 -7.87
CA LEU A 189 -1.12 13.49 -7.45
C LEU A 189 -1.19 13.67 -5.92
N GLY A 190 -0.80 12.62 -5.17
CA GLY A 190 -0.71 12.68 -3.71
C GLY A 190 0.33 13.70 -3.23
N ALA A 191 1.50 13.79 -3.90
CA ALA A 191 2.54 14.76 -3.57
C ALA A 191 2.05 16.19 -3.79
N GLU A 192 1.51 16.50 -4.96
CA GLU A 192 0.97 17.82 -5.30
C GLU A 192 -0.13 18.27 -4.32
N TYR A 193 -1.02 17.34 -3.95
CA TYR A 193 -2.07 17.63 -2.97
C TYR A 193 -1.51 17.91 -1.57
N LEU A 194 -0.59 17.09 -1.09
CA LEU A 194 0.04 17.29 0.23
C LEU A 194 0.92 18.56 0.24
N GLN A 195 1.65 18.85 -0.84
CA GLN A 195 2.43 20.09 -1.00
C GLN A 195 1.54 21.33 -0.90
N LYS A 196 0.35 21.29 -1.55
CA LYS A 196 -0.63 22.38 -1.45
C LYS A 196 -1.18 22.57 -0.03
N LEU A 197 -1.30 21.48 0.74
CA LEU A 197 -1.76 21.53 2.12
C LEU A 197 -0.66 21.86 3.12
N SER A 198 0.60 21.63 2.76
CA SER A 198 1.74 21.92 3.61
C SER A 198 2.04 23.42 3.65
N GLY A 199 2.39 23.93 4.81
CA GLY A 199 2.94 25.30 4.94
C GLY A 199 4.36 25.44 4.35
N ASP A 200 5.01 24.31 4.09
CA ASP A 200 6.32 24.20 3.46
C ASP A 200 6.31 23.01 2.46
N PRO A 201 6.08 23.27 1.17
CA PRO A 201 6.03 22.22 0.16
C PRO A 201 7.32 21.38 0.07
N ALA A 202 8.49 21.93 0.41
CA ALA A 202 9.77 21.23 0.37
C ALA A 202 9.85 20.05 1.36
N LYS A 203 8.97 20.01 2.36
CA LYS A 203 8.86 18.89 3.29
C LYS A 203 8.16 17.66 2.71
N VAL A 204 7.51 17.78 1.55
CA VAL A 204 6.77 16.66 0.94
C VAL A 204 7.54 16.13 -0.26
N HIS A 205 7.98 14.88 -0.15
CA HIS A 205 8.79 14.21 -1.16
C HIS A 205 7.94 13.17 -1.92
N LEU A 206 7.99 13.21 -3.25
CA LEU A 206 7.47 12.13 -4.09
C LEU A 206 8.50 11.03 -4.19
N ILE A 207 8.23 9.87 -3.62
CA ILE A 207 9.08 8.69 -3.72
C ILE A 207 8.20 7.48 -4.05
N TYR A 208 8.29 6.98 -5.27
CA TYR A 208 7.54 5.78 -5.68
C TYR A 208 8.01 4.56 -4.89
N HIS A 209 7.05 3.76 -4.39
CA HIS A 209 7.39 2.52 -3.69
C HIS A 209 8.04 1.50 -4.62
N GLY A 210 7.62 1.50 -5.89
CA GLY A 210 8.11 0.55 -6.86
C GLY A 210 7.83 -0.92 -6.49
N LEU A 211 8.48 -1.81 -7.23
CA LEU A 211 8.41 -3.25 -7.06
C LEU A 211 9.82 -3.82 -6.92
N SER A 212 10.05 -4.69 -5.93
CA SER A 212 11.27 -5.48 -5.85
C SER A 212 11.18 -6.62 -6.85
N PHE A 213 11.96 -6.52 -7.93
CA PHE A 213 11.92 -7.48 -9.03
C PHE A 213 12.59 -8.81 -8.71
N ASP A 214 13.39 -8.90 -7.66
CA ASP A 214 14.00 -10.18 -7.20
C ASP A 214 12.96 -11.24 -6.85
N ARG A 215 11.74 -10.81 -6.56
CA ARG A 215 10.62 -11.70 -6.24
C ARG A 215 9.88 -12.22 -7.46
N PHE A 216 10.21 -11.72 -8.65
CA PHE A 216 9.50 -11.99 -9.90
C PHE A 216 10.49 -12.52 -10.94
N PRO A 217 10.12 -13.55 -11.73
CA PRO A 217 10.93 -14.02 -12.85
C PRO A 217 11.30 -12.87 -13.79
N SER A 218 12.55 -12.83 -14.23
CA SER A 218 13.07 -11.76 -15.09
C SER A 218 12.70 -11.95 -16.56
N ASP A 219 12.43 -13.17 -16.97
CA ASP A 219 12.05 -13.54 -18.32
C ASP A 219 10.52 -13.48 -18.47
N PRO A 220 9.97 -12.64 -19.37
CA PRO A 220 8.56 -12.64 -19.64
C PRO A 220 8.13 -13.96 -20.30
N PRO A 221 6.98 -14.54 -19.90
CA PRO A 221 6.49 -15.75 -20.54
C PRO A 221 6.06 -15.44 -22.00
N ARG A 222 6.16 -16.44 -22.86
CA ARG A 222 5.48 -16.38 -24.15
C ARG A 222 3.96 -16.49 -23.92
N ARG A 223 3.19 -15.58 -24.48
CA ARG A 223 1.74 -15.58 -24.38
C ARG A 223 1.13 -16.46 -25.48
N GLY A 224 -0.04 -17.04 -25.18
CA GLY A 224 -0.84 -17.75 -26.18
C GLY A 224 -1.47 -16.79 -27.19
N ASN A 225 -1.84 -17.32 -28.34
CA ASN A 225 -2.53 -16.55 -29.40
C ASN A 225 -4.06 -16.73 -29.35
N ALA A 226 -4.63 -17.04 -28.16
CA ALA A 226 -6.07 -17.14 -28.00
C ALA A 226 -6.74 -15.79 -28.32
N ASP A 227 -7.73 -15.79 -29.22
CA ASP A 227 -8.49 -14.62 -29.66
C ASP A 227 -9.99 -14.72 -29.30
N GLY A 228 -10.35 -15.74 -28.53
CA GLY A 228 -11.73 -15.98 -28.11
C GLY A 228 -12.61 -16.66 -29.15
N SER A 229 -12.07 -17.04 -30.31
CA SER A 229 -12.83 -17.84 -31.33
C SER A 229 -12.86 -19.32 -30.97
N ASP A 230 -11.70 -19.93 -30.78
CA ASP A 230 -11.57 -21.37 -30.50
C ASP A 230 -11.24 -21.68 -29.06
N ALA A 231 -10.34 -20.94 -28.47
CA ALA A 231 -9.92 -21.08 -27.08
C ALA A 231 -10.29 -19.84 -26.22
N PRO A 232 -10.66 -20.03 -24.94
CA PRO A 232 -10.99 -18.89 -24.09
C PRO A 232 -9.75 -18.07 -23.75
N VAL A 233 -9.86 -16.75 -23.86
CA VAL A 233 -8.88 -15.80 -23.37
C VAL A 233 -8.95 -15.73 -21.84
N GLN A 234 -7.82 -15.91 -21.17
CA GLN A 234 -7.73 -15.94 -19.71
C GLN A 234 -7.58 -14.51 -19.15
N LEU A 235 -8.66 -14.01 -18.56
CA LEU A 235 -8.71 -12.72 -17.87
C LEU A 235 -8.37 -12.92 -16.41
N LEU A 236 -7.54 -12.04 -15.84
CA LEU A 236 -7.15 -12.10 -14.44
C LEU A 236 -7.41 -10.77 -13.74
N SER A 237 -7.94 -10.84 -12.52
CA SER A 237 -7.96 -9.72 -11.58
C SER A 237 -7.41 -10.19 -10.22
N VAL A 238 -6.50 -9.40 -9.66
CA VAL A 238 -5.94 -9.63 -8.32
C VAL A 238 -6.25 -8.44 -7.44
N GLY A 239 -6.94 -8.68 -6.32
CA GLY A 239 -7.30 -7.62 -5.39
C GLY A 239 -8.47 -7.99 -4.48
N ARG A 240 -8.61 -7.24 -3.39
CA ARG A 240 -9.75 -7.44 -2.49
C ARG A 240 -11.06 -7.08 -3.19
N ALA A 241 -12.10 -7.91 -2.99
CA ALA A 241 -13.46 -7.61 -3.42
C ALA A 241 -14.03 -6.47 -2.55
N VAL A 242 -13.74 -5.23 -2.95
CA VAL A 242 -14.20 -3.97 -2.33
C VAL A 242 -14.57 -2.99 -3.44
N GLU A 243 -15.47 -2.07 -3.13
CA GLU A 243 -16.10 -1.16 -4.11
C GLU A 243 -15.12 -0.46 -5.05
N LYS A 244 -14.02 0.07 -4.51
CA LYS A 244 -13.02 0.80 -5.28
C LYS A 244 -12.29 0.00 -6.36
N LYS A 245 -12.40 -1.33 -6.37
CA LYS A 245 -11.81 -2.19 -7.39
C LYS A 245 -12.66 -2.33 -8.65
N GLY A 246 -13.94 -1.94 -8.60
CA GLY A 246 -14.85 -1.88 -9.74
C GLY A 246 -15.19 -3.24 -10.36
N PHE A 247 -15.08 -4.34 -9.59
CA PHE A 247 -15.38 -5.68 -10.12
C PHE A 247 -16.87 -5.86 -10.48
N ASP A 248 -17.76 -5.11 -9.87
CA ASP A 248 -19.17 -4.98 -10.24
C ASP A 248 -19.32 -4.42 -11.66
N VAL A 249 -18.58 -3.35 -11.98
CA VAL A 249 -18.56 -2.76 -13.34
C VAL A 249 -17.96 -3.74 -14.35
N LEU A 250 -16.94 -4.52 -13.94
CA LEU A 250 -16.36 -5.56 -14.78
C LEU A 250 -17.38 -6.65 -15.12
N LEU A 251 -18.18 -7.11 -14.16
CA LEU A 251 -19.25 -8.09 -14.39
C LEU A 251 -20.29 -7.56 -15.37
N ASP A 252 -20.70 -6.31 -15.22
CA ASP A 252 -21.62 -5.65 -16.16
C ASP A 252 -21.03 -5.55 -17.57
N ALA A 253 -19.73 -5.27 -17.69
CA ALA A 253 -19.06 -5.22 -18.98
C ALA A 253 -18.93 -6.61 -19.62
N LEU A 254 -18.53 -7.62 -18.86
CA LEU A 254 -18.41 -9.00 -19.33
C LEU A 254 -19.75 -9.58 -19.81
N SER A 255 -20.87 -9.18 -19.18
CA SER A 255 -22.21 -9.64 -19.59
C SER A 255 -22.64 -9.11 -20.94
N LYS A 256 -22.06 -8.01 -21.43
CA LYS A 256 -22.37 -7.37 -22.72
C LYS A 256 -21.49 -7.86 -23.88
N LEU A 257 -20.48 -8.68 -23.59
CA LEU A 257 -19.65 -9.26 -24.64
C LEU A 257 -20.44 -10.21 -25.54
N PRO A 258 -20.08 -10.31 -26.83
CA PRO A 258 -20.74 -11.24 -27.77
C PRO A 258 -20.75 -12.66 -27.21
N ALA A 259 -21.90 -13.34 -27.35
CA ALA A 259 -22.13 -14.68 -26.79
C ALA A 259 -21.16 -15.75 -27.34
N ASN A 260 -20.71 -15.57 -28.59
CA ASN A 260 -19.75 -16.46 -29.26
C ASN A 260 -18.29 -16.18 -28.89
N LEU A 261 -18.00 -15.08 -28.16
CA LEU A 261 -16.65 -14.76 -27.74
C LEU A 261 -16.30 -15.56 -26.48
N ARG A 262 -15.22 -16.33 -26.53
CA ARG A 262 -14.80 -17.22 -25.46
C ARG A 262 -13.76 -16.52 -24.57
N TRP A 263 -14.07 -16.41 -23.30
CA TRP A 263 -13.19 -15.87 -22.25
C TRP A 263 -13.48 -16.57 -20.93
N HIS A 264 -12.52 -16.54 -20.03
CA HIS A 264 -12.68 -16.97 -18.63
C HIS A 264 -12.06 -15.94 -17.72
N TRP A 265 -12.78 -15.47 -16.70
CA TRP A 265 -12.28 -14.51 -15.72
C TRP A 265 -11.97 -15.20 -14.39
N THR A 266 -10.73 -15.03 -13.93
CA THR A 266 -10.26 -15.47 -12.62
C THR A 266 -10.08 -14.28 -11.70
N HIS A 267 -10.80 -14.27 -10.57
CA HIS A 267 -10.62 -13.30 -9.50
C HIS A 267 -9.85 -13.92 -8.34
N VAL A 268 -8.78 -13.21 -7.89
CA VAL A 268 -7.94 -13.58 -6.74
C VAL A 268 -8.07 -12.55 -5.65
N GLY A 269 -8.61 -12.95 -4.50
CA GLY A 269 -8.78 -12.11 -3.34
C GLY A 269 -10.11 -12.36 -2.62
N GLY A 270 -10.15 -12.05 -1.33
CA GLY A 270 -11.39 -11.98 -0.55
C GLY A 270 -11.86 -10.55 -0.40
N GLY A 271 -12.97 -10.31 0.25
CA GLY A 271 -13.42 -8.94 0.52
C GLY A 271 -14.88 -8.84 0.92
N LYS A 272 -15.29 -7.64 1.31
CA LYS A 272 -16.63 -7.39 1.87
C LYS A 272 -17.78 -7.60 0.89
N ILE A 273 -17.53 -7.40 -0.41
CA ILE A 273 -18.56 -7.49 -1.44
C ILE A 273 -18.44 -8.76 -2.28
N LEU A 274 -17.64 -9.75 -1.84
CA LEU A 274 -17.43 -10.98 -2.62
C LEU A 274 -18.73 -11.72 -2.90
N ASP A 275 -19.59 -11.89 -1.88
CA ASP A 275 -20.89 -12.55 -2.02
C ASP A 275 -21.82 -11.77 -2.97
N GLN A 276 -21.76 -10.42 -2.95
CA GLN A 276 -22.53 -9.58 -3.86
C GLN A 276 -22.06 -9.75 -5.31
N LEU A 277 -20.75 -9.85 -5.54
CA LEU A 277 -20.21 -10.11 -6.88
C LEU A 277 -20.59 -11.50 -7.39
N GLN A 278 -20.60 -12.50 -6.53
CA GLN A 278 -21.06 -13.85 -6.89
C GLN A 278 -22.55 -13.86 -7.28
N ASN A 279 -23.40 -13.21 -6.51
CA ASN A 279 -24.82 -13.08 -6.81
C ASN A 279 -25.07 -12.30 -8.11
N GLN A 280 -24.31 -11.23 -8.37
CA GLN A 280 -24.36 -10.48 -9.63
C GLN A 280 -23.94 -11.37 -10.82
N ALA A 281 -22.85 -12.13 -10.67
CA ALA A 281 -22.40 -13.05 -11.71
C ALA A 281 -23.44 -14.12 -12.06
N GLU A 282 -24.12 -14.66 -11.05
CA GLU A 282 -25.22 -15.61 -11.22
C GLU A 282 -26.41 -14.98 -11.94
N ALA A 283 -26.86 -13.81 -11.50
CA ALA A 283 -27.95 -13.05 -12.11
C ALA A 283 -27.68 -12.69 -13.58
N LEU A 284 -26.40 -12.46 -13.94
CA LEU A 284 -25.95 -12.18 -15.30
C LEU A 284 -25.67 -13.46 -16.13
N GLY A 285 -25.84 -14.67 -15.56
CA GLY A 285 -25.58 -15.94 -16.26
C GLY A 285 -24.10 -16.22 -16.54
N LEU A 286 -23.18 -15.63 -15.76
CA LEU A 286 -21.73 -15.69 -15.98
C LEU A 286 -21.02 -16.75 -15.13
N SER A 287 -21.69 -17.44 -14.21
CA SER A 287 -21.08 -18.34 -13.22
C SER A 287 -20.13 -19.38 -13.82
N ASN A 288 -20.43 -19.92 -15.02
CA ASN A 288 -19.61 -20.92 -15.71
C ASN A 288 -18.34 -20.34 -16.37
N ARG A 289 -18.20 -19.00 -16.40
CA ARG A 289 -17.07 -18.29 -17.02
C ARG A 289 -16.19 -17.57 -16.00
N ILE A 290 -16.46 -17.79 -14.69
CA ILE A 290 -15.79 -17.08 -13.61
C ILE A 290 -15.26 -18.05 -12.57
N SER A 291 -14.02 -17.85 -12.15
CA SER A 291 -13.41 -18.52 -11.01
C SER A 291 -13.03 -17.53 -9.92
N SER A 292 -13.43 -17.80 -8.68
CA SER A 292 -13.01 -17.02 -7.51
C SER A 292 -12.13 -17.88 -6.61
N LEU A 293 -10.83 -17.56 -6.55
CA LEU A 293 -9.83 -18.39 -5.86
C LEU A 293 -9.58 -17.98 -4.42
N GLY A 294 -10.22 -16.89 -3.94
CA GLY A 294 -9.90 -16.35 -2.63
C GLY A 294 -8.47 -15.81 -2.55
N ALA A 295 -7.94 -15.70 -1.35
CA ALA A 295 -6.57 -15.22 -1.14
C ALA A 295 -5.56 -16.32 -1.51
N GLN A 296 -4.57 -15.97 -2.32
CA GLN A 296 -3.50 -16.85 -2.78
C GLN A 296 -2.15 -16.36 -2.26
N ASP A 297 -1.16 -17.24 -2.20
CA ASP A 297 0.22 -16.87 -1.90
C ASP A 297 0.92 -16.20 -3.11
N GLN A 298 2.08 -15.61 -2.87
CA GLN A 298 2.81 -14.87 -3.91
C GLN A 298 3.20 -15.75 -5.10
N ARG A 299 3.58 -17.01 -4.88
CA ARG A 299 3.99 -17.91 -5.96
C ARG A 299 2.82 -18.25 -6.87
N GLN A 300 1.68 -18.58 -6.27
CA GLN A 300 0.44 -18.86 -6.99
C GLN A 300 -0.02 -17.63 -7.80
N ILE A 301 0.12 -16.42 -7.24
CA ILE A 301 -0.22 -15.17 -7.94
C ILE A 301 0.72 -14.94 -9.14
N ILE A 302 2.02 -15.20 -9.00
CA ILE A 302 2.98 -15.10 -10.11
C ILE A 302 2.62 -16.09 -11.22
N ASP A 303 2.32 -17.35 -10.87
CA ASP A 303 1.90 -18.36 -11.84
C ASP A 303 0.64 -17.94 -12.59
N LEU A 304 -0.34 -17.33 -11.91
CA LEU A 304 -1.55 -16.77 -12.52
C LEU A 304 -1.23 -15.60 -13.46
N TYR A 305 -0.36 -14.65 -13.08
CA TYR A 305 0.06 -13.58 -14.00
C TYR A 305 0.73 -14.15 -15.25
N ARG A 306 1.53 -15.21 -15.11
CA ARG A 306 2.25 -15.84 -16.23
C ARG A 306 1.33 -16.70 -17.12
N GLY A 307 0.28 -17.27 -16.55
CA GLY A 307 -0.69 -18.12 -17.25
C GLY A 307 -1.90 -17.39 -17.84
N SER A 308 -2.03 -16.08 -17.60
CA SER A 308 -3.17 -15.28 -18.10
C SER A 308 -2.81 -14.47 -19.33
N ASP A 309 -3.83 -14.02 -20.09
CA ASP A 309 -3.68 -13.28 -21.35
C ASP A 309 -3.93 -11.78 -21.20
N LEU A 310 -4.76 -11.38 -20.22
CA LEU A 310 -5.11 -9.99 -19.95
C LEU A 310 -5.38 -9.77 -18.46
N PHE A 311 -4.77 -8.76 -17.89
CA PHE A 311 -5.05 -8.30 -16.53
C PHE A 311 -6.07 -7.17 -16.57
N VAL A 312 -7.15 -7.28 -15.78
CA VAL A 312 -8.23 -6.29 -15.77
C VAL A 312 -8.45 -5.78 -14.34
N LEU A 313 -8.35 -4.46 -14.15
CA LEU A 313 -8.57 -3.83 -12.85
C LEU A 313 -9.25 -2.46 -13.02
N PRO A 314 -10.58 -2.39 -13.12
CA PRO A 314 -11.31 -1.15 -13.41
C PRO A 314 -11.57 -0.33 -12.13
N CYS A 315 -10.49 0.17 -11.51
CA CYS A 315 -10.57 0.96 -10.29
C CYS A 315 -11.47 2.19 -10.43
N ARG A 316 -12.17 2.51 -9.34
CA ARG A 316 -13.02 3.70 -9.22
C ARG A 316 -12.99 4.28 -7.81
N GLU A 317 -13.60 5.43 -7.60
CA GLU A 317 -13.84 5.95 -6.27
C GLU A 317 -14.94 5.15 -5.56
N ALA A 318 -14.71 4.80 -4.31
CA ALA A 318 -15.74 4.20 -3.46
C ALA A 318 -16.66 5.25 -2.87
N SER A 319 -17.84 4.84 -2.41
CA SER A 319 -18.86 5.72 -1.82
C SER A 319 -18.38 6.50 -0.57
N ASP A 320 -17.35 5.99 0.12
CA ASP A 320 -16.71 6.63 1.27
C ASP A 320 -15.48 7.50 0.88
N GLY A 321 -15.23 7.72 -0.42
CA GLY A 321 -14.09 8.47 -0.95
C GLY A 321 -12.77 7.68 -0.95
N ASP A 322 -12.77 6.40 -0.51
CA ASP A 322 -11.57 5.54 -0.61
C ASP A 322 -11.25 5.25 -2.07
N ARG A 323 -9.99 5.36 -2.43
CA ARG A 323 -9.48 5.07 -3.77
C ARG A 323 -8.13 4.37 -3.69
N ASP A 324 -7.78 3.66 -4.74
CA ASP A 324 -6.40 3.20 -4.89
C ASP A 324 -5.54 4.38 -5.39
N GLY A 325 -4.32 4.45 -4.91
CA GLY A 325 -3.28 5.25 -5.53
C GLY A 325 -2.73 4.52 -6.75
N LEU A 326 -1.49 4.07 -6.66
CA LEU A 326 -0.88 3.23 -7.69
C LEU A 326 -1.00 1.75 -7.27
N PRO A 327 -1.92 0.97 -7.85
CA PRO A 327 -2.12 -0.42 -7.42
C PRO A 327 -0.90 -1.30 -7.76
N ASN A 328 -0.24 -1.87 -6.74
CA ASN A 328 0.93 -2.74 -6.93
C ASN A 328 0.66 -3.90 -7.89
N VAL A 329 -0.55 -4.45 -7.87
CA VAL A 329 -0.94 -5.57 -8.73
C VAL A 329 -0.86 -5.24 -10.24
N LEU A 330 -1.00 -3.96 -10.63
CA LEU A 330 -0.74 -3.52 -12.00
C LEU A 330 0.75 -3.56 -12.34
N MET A 331 1.61 -3.11 -11.40
CA MET A 331 3.07 -3.23 -11.58
C MET A 331 3.51 -4.70 -11.62
N GLU A 332 2.91 -5.54 -10.77
CA GLU A 332 3.16 -6.99 -10.74
C GLU A 332 2.77 -7.65 -12.07
N ALA A 333 1.58 -7.37 -12.59
CA ALA A 333 1.12 -7.87 -13.89
C ALA A 333 2.04 -7.41 -15.03
N GLN A 334 2.35 -6.11 -15.10
CA GLN A 334 3.28 -5.57 -16.09
C GLN A 334 4.70 -6.16 -15.95
N SER A 335 5.16 -6.47 -14.72
CA SER A 335 6.46 -7.11 -14.50
C SER A 335 6.57 -8.50 -15.12
N GLN A 336 5.44 -9.13 -15.46
CA GLN A 336 5.32 -10.40 -16.15
C GLN A 336 4.88 -10.24 -17.62
N ALA A 337 5.02 -9.05 -18.19
CA ALA A 337 4.60 -8.69 -19.55
C ALA A 337 3.12 -9.03 -19.82
N LEU A 338 2.25 -8.96 -18.83
CA LEU A 338 0.81 -9.14 -18.99
C LEU A 338 0.19 -7.80 -19.38
N ALA A 339 -0.54 -7.78 -20.50
CA ALA A 339 -1.30 -6.60 -20.90
C ALA A 339 -2.28 -6.19 -19.79
N CYS A 340 -2.38 -4.89 -19.52
CA CYS A 340 -3.23 -4.36 -18.47
C CYS A 340 -4.34 -3.49 -19.08
N LEU A 341 -5.59 -3.78 -18.72
CA LEU A 341 -6.75 -2.94 -18.92
C LEU A 341 -7.18 -2.38 -17.55
N SER A 342 -7.19 -1.05 -17.44
CA SER A 342 -7.58 -0.38 -16.19
C SER A 342 -8.36 0.90 -16.50
N THR A 343 -8.47 1.79 -15.54
CA THR A 343 -9.20 3.05 -15.67
C THR A 343 -8.27 4.26 -15.61
N ASP A 344 -8.63 5.32 -16.34
CA ASP A 344 -8.03 6.64 -16.22
C ASP A 344 -8.50 7.29 -14.92
N PHE A 345 -8.04 6.73 -13.81
CA PHE A 345 -8.49 7.10 -12.48
C PHE A 345 -7.33 7.19 -11.48
N SER A 346 -7.36 8.22 -10.64
CA SER A 346 -6.36 8.45 -9.60
C SER A 346 -4.95 8.50 -10.20
N GLU A 347 -4.02 7.70 -9.72
CA GLU A 347 -2.62 7.71 -10.15
C GLU A 347 -2.27 6.57 -11.13
N ILE A 348 -3.26 5.82 -11.60
CA ILE A 348 -3.03 4.73 -12.58
C ILE A 348 -2.36 5.24 -13.88
N PRO A 349 -2.70 6.46 -14.40
CA PRO A 349 -2.02 7.03 -15.57
C PRO A 349 -0.52 7.34 -15.35
N GLU A 350 -0.05 7.39 -14.10
CA GLU A 350 1.39 7.50 -13.83
C GLU A 350 2.15 6.21 -14.21
N LEU A 351 1.49 5.05 -14.10
CA LEU A 351 2.05 3.74 -14.46
C LEU A 351 1.72 3.35 -15.90
N ILE A 352 0.45 3.41 -16.28
CA ILE A 352 -0.05 2.97 -17.58
C ILE A 352 -0.19 4.19 -18.50
N ILE A 353 0.52 4.18 -19.63
CA ILE A 353 0.33 5.13 -20.71
C ILE A 353 -0.66 4.50 -21.67
N ASP A 354 -1.85 5.12 -21.79
CA ASP A 354 -2.93 4.60 -22.59
C ASP A 354 -2.53 4.34 -24.06
N GLY A 355 -2.92 3.19 -24.59
CA GLY A 355 -2.60 2.71 -25.93
C GLY A 355 -1.11 2.37 -26.15
N GLN A 356 -0.23 2.55 -25.15
CA GLN A 356 1.21 2.27 -25.28
C GLN A 356 1.68 1.16 -24.33
N THR A 357 1.36 1.25 -23.05
CA THR A 357 1.81 0.29 -22.02
C THR A 357 0.66 -0.45 -21.32
N GLY A 358 -0.54 -0.26 -21.82
CA GLY A 358 -1.81 -0.81 -21.39
C GLY A 358 -2.95 0.02 -21.96
N VAL A 359 -4.16 -0.28 -21.56
CA VAL A 359 -5.38 0.44 -21.98
C VAL A 359 -6.05 1.05 -20.77
N LEU A 360 -6.46 2.30 -20.88
CA LEU A 360 -7.22 3.03 -19.88
C LEU A 360 -8.60 3.40 -20.42
N VAL A 361 -9.64 3.15 -19.62
CA VAL A 361 -11.02 3.55 -19.91
C VAL A 361 -11.55 4.47 -18.81
N PRO A 362 -12.59 5.27 -19.03
CA PRO A 362 -13.20 6.07 -17.97
C PRO A 362 -13.63 5.19 -16.79
N PRO A 363 -13.48 5.67 -15.54
CA PRO A 363 -13.93 4.92 -14.36
C PRO A 363 -15.45 4.78 -14.33
N ALA A 364 -15.94 3.65 -13.83
CA ALA A 364 -17.36 3.29 -13.74
C ALA A 364 -18.12 3.26 -15.09
N ASP A 365 -17.41 3.20 -16.22
CA ASP A 365 -18.00 3.10 -17.56
C ASP A 365 -17.95 1.65 -18.07
N ALA A 366 -19.05 0.90 -17.87
CA ALA A 366 -19.15 -0.47 -18.32
C ALA A 366 -19.21 -0.58 -19.86
N VAL A 367 -19.61 0.47 -20.60
CA VAL A 367 -19.66 0.44 -22.07
C VAL A 367 -18.24 0.53 -22.64
N ALA A 368 -17.49 1.55 -22.24
CA ALA A 368 -16.09 1.70 -22.62
C ALA A 368 -15.24 0.48 -22.21
N LEU A 369 -15.51 -0.09 -21.04
CA LEU A 369 -14.85 -1.32 -20.59
C LEU A 369 -15.20 -2.53 -21.46
N THR A 370 -16.47 -2.66 -21.92
CA THR A 370 -16.91 -3.73 -22.84
C THR A 370 -16.17 -3.62 -24.17
N GLU A 371 -16.12 -2.42 -24.76
CA GLU A 371 -15.45 -2.17 -26.04
C GLU A 371 -13.96 -2.49 -25.98
N ALA A 372 -13.29 -2.07 -24.90
CA ALA A 372 -11.88 -2.39 -24.68
C ALA A 372 -11.63 -3.89 -24.47
N LEU A 373 -12.52 -4.57 -23.71
CA LEU A 373 -12.45 -6.02 -23.53
C LEU A 373 -12.65 -6.78 -24.85
N ASP A 374 -13.69 -6.46 -25.64
CA ASP A 374 -13.94 -7.11 -26.93
C ASP A 374 -12.73 -6.98 -27.87
N ARG A 375 -12.19 -5.77 -28.00
CA ARG A 375 -11.00 -5.49 -28.80
C ARG A 375 -9.78 -6.28 -28.31
N LEU A 376 -9.46 -6.20 -27.02
CA LEU A 376 -8.26 -6.85 -26.46
C LEU A 376 -8.37 -8.37 -26.45
N ILE A 377 -9.56 -8.92 -26.26
CA ILE A 377 -9.77 -10.37 -26.36
C ILE A 377 -9.46 -10.86 -27.78
N ARG A 378 -9.91 -10.14 -28.83
CA ARG A 378 -9.71 -10.50 -30.23
C ARG A 378 -8.32 -10.22 -30.79
N SER A 379 -7.48 -9.47 -30.07
CA SER A 379 -6.18 -9.02 -30.59
C SER A 379 -5.02 -9.53 -29.71
N PRO A 380 -4.56 -10.77 -29.90
CA PRO A 380 -3.40 -11.30 -29.17
C PRO A 380 -2.13 -10.49 -29.43
N GLU A 381 -1.92 -9.98 -30.64
CA GLU A 381 -0.78 -9.15 -31.03
C GLU A 381 -0.76 -7.81 -30.25
N GLU A 382 -1.93 -7.17 -30.09
CA GLU A 382 -2.05 -5.93 -29.32
C GLU A 382 -1.73 -6.20 -27.84
N ARG A 383 -2.26 -7.31 -27.28
CA ARG A 383 -1.93 -7.71 -25.90
C ARG A 383 -0.44 -7.93 -25.71
N GLU A 384 0.23 -8.62 -26.65
CA GLU A 384 1.68 -8.86 -26.57
C GLU A 384 2.47 -7.53 -26.62
N GLN A 385 2.14 -6.64 -27.55
CA GLN A 385 2.80 -5.32 -27.68
C GLN A 385 2.65 -4.48 -26.41
N LEU A 386 1.43 -4.34 -25.90
CA LEU A 386 1.14 -3.59 -24.67
C LEU A 386 1.82 -4.21 -23.46
N GLY A 387 1.80 -5.53 -23.33
CA GLY A 387 2.45 -6.27 -22.25
C GLY A 387 3.96 -6.07 -22.21
N LEU A 388 4.62 -6.20 -23.37
CA LEU A 388 6.07 -5.99 -23.49
C LEU A 388 6.48 -4.53 -23.24
N ALA A 389 5.69 -3.57 -23.70
CA ALA A 389 5.95 -2.16 -23.43
C ALA A 389 5.75 -1.83 -21.93
N GLY A 390 4.70 -2.37 -21.29
CA GLY A 390 4.47 -2.27 -19.86
C GLY A 390 5.61 -2.88 -19.04
N TYR A 391 6.09 -4.05 -19.43
CA TYR A 391 7.24 -4.73 -18.81
C TYR A 391 8.50 -3.84 -18.82
N LYS A 392 8.84 -3.27 -19.97
CA LYS A 392 9.99 -2.36 -20.10
C LYS A 392 9.83 -1.13 -19.20
N ARG A 393 8.63 -0.53 -19.20
CA ARG A 393 8.34 0.67 -18.40
C ARG A 393 8.45 0.41 -16.91
N VAL A 394 7.76 -0.63 -16.39
CA VAL A 394 7.74 -0.88 -14.96
C VAL A 394 9.13 -1.17 -14.41
N ARG A 395 9.94 -1.94 -15.12
CA ARG A 395 11.32 -2.25 -14.73
C ARG A 395 12.26 -1.05 -14.80
N SER A 396 12.02 -0.10 -15.70
CA SER A 396 12.89 1.08 -15.84
C SER A 396 12.52 2.24 -14.91
N LYS A 397 11.27 2.33 -14.44
CA LYS A 397 10.74 3.50 -13.73
C LYS A 397 10.23 3.21 -12.32
N PHE A 398 9.88 1.95 -12.04
CA PHE A 398 9.21 1.58 -10.80
C PHE A 398 9.97 0.47 -10.05
N GLU A 399 11.30 0.54 -10.04
CA GLU A 399 12.13 -0.31 -9.20
C GLU A 399 12.18 0.26 -7.78
N ALA A 400 11.96 -0.62 -6.78
CA ALA A 400 11.86 -0.22 -5.39
C ALA A 400 13.16 0.32 -4.77
N ASP A 401 14.30 -0.21 -5.19
CA ASP A 401 15.59 0.08 -4.55
C ASP A 401 15.98 1.55 -4.64
N GLY A 402 15.57 2.24 -5.72
CA GLY A 402 15.78 3.68 -5.88
C GLY A 402 15.08 4.48 -4.78
N GLY A 403 13.78 4.25 -4.61
CA GLY A 403 12.97 4.90 -3.58
C GLY A 403 13.44 4.57 -2.16
N ILE A 404 13.79 3.30 -1.90
CA ILE A 404 14.31 2.88 -0.60
C ILE A 404 15.62 3.60 -0.25
N ARG A 405 16.55 3.75 -1.20
CA ARG A 405 17.80 4.51 -1.00
C ARG A 405 17.52 5.98 -0.67
N GLU A 406 16.55 6.59 -1.35
CA GLU A 406 16.18 7.99 -1.10
C GLU A 406 15.57 8.15 0.30
N ILE A 407 14.62 7.30 0.71
CA ILE A 407 14.04 7.29 2.06
C ILE A 407 15.14 7.07 3.11
N ALA A 408 16.07 6.11 2.89
CA ALA A 408 17.19 5.87 3.79
C ALA A 408 18.10 7.09 3.93
N GLY A 409 18.30 7.85 2.87
CA GLY A 409 19.04 9.12 2.88
C GLY A 409 18.38 10.19 3.75
N LEU A 410 17.06 10.40 3.59
CA LEU A 410 16.26 11.32 4.39
C LEU A 410 16.28 10.93 5.88
N LEU A 411 16.08 9.64 6.18
CA LEU A 411 16.12 9.12 7.54
C LEU A 411 17.47 9.35 8.22
N ARG A 412 18.58 9.01 7.54
CA ARG A 412 19.94 9.23 8.10
C ARG A 412 20.21 10.69 8.38
N LYS A 413 19.79 11.60 7.49
CA LYS A 413 19.94 13.05 7.68
C LYS A 413 19.18 13.54 8.92
N SER A 414 18.00 13.00 9.20
CA SER A 414 17.17 13.38 10.33
C SER A 414 17.57 12.72 11.65
N MET A 415 18.37 11.65 11.60
CA MET A 415 18.88 10.93 12.79
C MET A 415 20.20 11.49 13.34
N GLN A 416 20.87 12.38 12.59
CA GLN A 416 22.08 13.09 13.01
C GLN A 416 21.77 14.20 14.02
#